data_439839ac9c488f6cef5f6ea658cd584d
#
_entry.id   439839ac9c488f6cef5f6ea658cd584d
#
_cell.length_a   1.000
_cell.length_b   1.000
_cell.length_c   1.000
_cell.angle_alpha   90.00
_cell.angle_beta   90.00
_cell.angle_gamma   90.00
#
_symmetry.space_group_name_H-M   'P 1'
#
loop_
_entity.id
_entity.type
_entity.pdbx_description
1 polymer ?
#
loop_
_entity_poly.entity_id
_entity_poly.type
_entity_poly.pdbx_seq_one_letter_code
_entity_poly.pdbx_strand_id
1 'polypeptide(L)'
;AKLLRDDAEARVIDLCAAPGGKTLQLADRGPNVTAVDISNQRLSALQENLARTGLNADIVDADATQWRPEQPADAVLLDAPCTATGTIRRHPDIPRRRREADIKNATALQDRLLTAAVNMVAPGGTIIYSVCSLEPEEGTARVDALLASGAPVTLDPISADDWPELDGLAPAAVTPAGTLRTLPCHWAARGGMDGFFAARLIRN
;
A
#
# COMPACT_ATOMS: atom_id res chain seq x y z
N ALA A 1 -2.64 3.37 5.39
CA ALA A 1 -3.31 3.09 6.67
C ALA A 1 -4.69 3.77 6.75
N LYS A 2 -4.79 5.08 6.52
CA LYS A 2 -6.05 5.85 6.67
C LYS A 2 -7.22 5.40 5.76
N LEU A 3 -6.95 4.75 4.65
CA LEU A 3 -7.98 4.20 3.75
C LEU A 3 -8.64 2.93 4.28
N LEU A 4 -8.09 2.31 5.32
CA LEU A 4 -8.73 1.22 6.05
C LEU A 4 -9.73 1.79 7.07
N ARG A 5 -10.83 1.08 7.25
CA ARG A 5 -11.83 1.44 8.26
C ARG A 5 -11.24 1.30 9.66
N ASP A 6 -11.67 2.14 10.59
CA ASP A 6 -11.26 2.06 11.99
C ASP A 6 -12.04 0.92 12.67
N ASP A 7 -11.32 -0.14 12.99
CA ASP A 7 -11.80 -1.26 13.79
C ASP A 7 -10.62 -1.76 14.63
N ALA A 8 -10.69 -1.52 15.93
CA ALA A 8 -9.63 -1.87 16.88
C ALA A 8 -9.46 -3.38 17.09
N GLU A 9 -10.48 -4.17 16.77
CA GLU A 9 -10.46 -5.63 16.89
C GLU A 9 -10.07 -6.33 15.58
N ALA A 10 -9.95 -5.56 14.48
CA ALA A 10 -9.63 -6.11 13.16
C ALA A 10 -8.25 -6.77 13.13
N ARG A 11 -8.12 -7.84 12.36
CA ARG A 11 -6.84 -8.43 11.98
C ARG A 11 -6.38 -7.79 10.68
N VAL A 12 -5.27 -7.08 10.75
CA VAL A 12 -4.72 -6.35 9.60
C VAL A 12 -3.34 -6.91 9.25
N ILE A 13 -3.14 -7.23 7.98
CA ILE A 13 -1.83 -7.64 7.47
C ILE A 13 -1.22 -6.46 6.69
N ASP A 14 0.01 -6.10 7.03
CA ASP A 14 0.84 -5.14 6.30
C ASP A 14 1.89 -5.91 5.49
N LEU A 15 1.74 -5.94 4.18
CA LEU A 15 2.65 -6.64 3.27
C LEU A 15 3.72 -5.68 2.74
N CYS A 16 4.97 -6.17 2.68
CA CYS A 16 6.15 -5.36 2.37
C CYS A 16 6.36 -4.24 3.40
N ALA A 17 6.16 -4.59 4.67
CA ALA A 17 5.92 -3.68 5.77
C ALA A 17 7.13 -2.82 6.14
N ALA A 18 8.34 -3.37 6.02
CA ALA A 18 9.55 -2.71 6.51
C ALA A 18 9.93 -1.46 5.68
N PRO A 19 10.38 -0.38 6.31
CA PRO A 19 10.85 -0.25 7.70
C PRO A 19 9.77 0.09 8.75
N GLY A 20 8.46 -0.05 8.44
CA GLY A 20 7.39 0.01 9.42
C GLY A 20 6.57 1.30 9.48
N GLY A 21 6.78 2.26 8.58
CA GLY A 21 6.05 3.53 8.62
C GLY A 21 4.52 3.38 8.56
N LYS A 22 4.02 2.42 7.77
CA LYS A 22 2.59 2.11 7.67
C LYS A 22 2.13 1.17 8.79
N THR A 23 2.98 0.20 9.16
CA THR A 23 2.73 -0.70 10.31
C THR A 23 2.49 0.11 11.59
N LEU A 24 3.32 1.11 11.88
CA LEU A 24 3.18 1.98 13.06
C LEU A 24 1.86 2.77 13.02
N GLN A 25 1.49 3.31 11.86
CA GLN A 25 0.20 4.00 11.69
C GLN A 25 -1.01 3.07 11.89
N LEU A 26 -0.88 1.80 11.53
CA LEU A 26 -1.92 0.80 11.78
C LEU A 26 -1.98 0.46 13.26
N ALA A 27 -0.84 0.13 13.87
CA ALA A 27 -0.76 -0.26 15.27
C ALA A 27 -1.22 0.84 16.23
N ASP A 28 -0.98 2.11 15.90
CA ASP A 28 -1.44 3.28 16.69
C ASP A 28 -2.98 3.41 16.70
N ARG A 29 -3.69 2.81 15.76
CA ARG A 29 -5.16 2.81 15.66
C ARG A 29 -5.82 1.64 16.37
N GLY A 30 -5.04 0.71 16.91
CA GLY A 30 -5.51 -0.37 17.77
C GLY A 30 -5.72 -1.75 17.18
N PRO A 31 -5.77 -1.98 15.83
CA PRO A 31 -5.98 -3.32 15.29
C PRO A 31 -4.81 -4.28 15.60
N ASN A 32 -5.07 -5.58 15.50
CA ASN A 32 -4.04 -6.60 15.55
C ASN A 32 -3.27 -6.62 14.22
N VAL A 33 -2.06 -6.10 14.21
CA VAL A 33 -1.25 -5.95 12.99
C VAL A 33 -0.23 -7.08 12.87
N THR A 34 -0.23 -7.76 11.71
CA THR A 34 0.84 -8.67 11.29
C THR A 34 1.63 -8.01 10.15
N ALA A 35 2.90 -7.72 10.39
CA ALA A 35 3.82 -7.08 9.46
C ALA A 35 4.70 -8.13 8.78
N VAL A 36 4.59 -8.27 7.46
CA VAL A 36 5.31 -9.26 6.66
C VAL A 36 6.30 -8.57 5.73
N ASP A 37 7.56 -8.95 5.80
CA ASP A 37 8.59 -8.50 4.85
C ASP A 37 9.62 -9.62 4.61
N ILE A 38 10.19 -9.67 3.41
CA ILE A 38 11.19 -10.68 3.04
C ILE A 38 12.61 -10.29 3.51
N SER A 39 12.82 -9.06 3.95
CA SER A 39 14.14 -8.54 4.31
C SER A 39 14.33 -8.49 5.81
N ASN A 40 15.02 -9.50 6.35
CA ASN A 40 15.37 -9.55 7.77
C ASN A 40 16.09 -8.26 8.26
N GLN A 41 17.02 -7.73 7.44
CA GLN A 41 17.70 -6.48 7.77
C GLN A 41 16.72 -5.29 7.90
N ARG A 42 15.70 -5.20 7.04
CA ARG A 42 14.70 -4.13 7.11
C ARG A 42 13.71 -4.36 8.27
N LEU A 43 13.43 -5.63 8.60
CA LEU A 43 12.60 -5.99 9.76
C LEU A 43 13.24 -5.58 11.09
N SER A 44 14.58 -5.61 11.20
CA SER A 44 15.27 -5.08 12.38
C SER A 44 14.95 -3.58 12.61
N ALA A 45 14.93 -2.79 11.53
CA ALA A 45 14.52 -1.37 11.63
C ALA A 45 13.04 -1.20 12.03
N LEU A 46 12.16 -2.09 11.58
CA LEU A 46 10.76 -2.12 12.01
C LEU A 46 10.66 -2.43 13.51
N GLN A 47 11.40 -3.43 14.02
CA GLN A 47 11.44 -3.78 15.45
C GLN A 47 11.91 -2.61 16.32
N GLU A 48 12.99 -1.93 15.91
CA GLU A 48 13.50 -0.74 16.59
C GLU A 48 12.45 0.39 16.61
N ASN A 49 11.74 0.59 15.51
CA ASN A 49 10.69 1.60 15.42
C ASN A 49 9.49 1.26 16.32
N LEU A 50 9.04 0.01 16.36
CA LEU A 50 7.99 -0.43 17.29
C LEU A 50 8.41 -0.21 18.74
N ALA A 51 9.61 -0.66 19.12
CA ALA A 51 10.14 -0.48 20.46
C ALA A 51 10.24 1.02 20.87
N ARG A 52 10.73 1.87 19.96
CA ARG A 52 10.86 3.31 20.20
C ARG A 52 9.53 4.01 20.39
N THR A 53 8.46 3.56 19.74
CA THR A 53 7.12 4.16 19.80
C THR A 53 6.23 3.53 20.87
N GLY A 54 6.63 2.40 21.46
CA GLY A 54 5.81 1.62 22.38
C GLY A 54 4.62 0.92 21.72
N LEU A 55 4.63 0.79 20.40
CA LEU A 55 3.61 0.11 19.62
C LEU A 55 3.96 -1.36 19.43
N ASN A 56 2.95 -2.19 19.14
CA ASN A 56 3.12 -3.63 18.93
C ASN A 56 2.58 -4.08 17.58
N ALA A 57 3.27 -5.03 16.96
CA ALA A 57 2.83 -5.76 15.80
C ALA A 57 3.53 -7.13 15.77
N ASP A 58 2.87 -8.15 15.24
CA ASP A 58 3.50 -9.43 14.95
C ASP A 58 4.38 -9.28 13.72
N ILE A 59 5.64 -9.72 13.82
CA ILE A 59 6.62 -9.59 12.72
C ILE A 59 6.86 -10.95 12.10
N VAL A 60 6.73 -11.02 10.79
CA VAL A 60 6.94 -12.26 10.00
C VAL A 60 8.00 -12.00 8.93
N ASP A 61 9.12 -12.74 9.02
CA ASP A 61 10.16 -12.80 7.99
C ASP A 61 9.73 -13.84 6.95
N ALA A 62 9.13 -13.39 5.84
CA ALA A 62 8.65 -14.29 4.80
C ALA A 62 8.43 -13.58 3.45
N ASP A 63 8.50 -14.36 2.37
CA ASP A 63 8.03 -13.93 1.05
C ASP A 63 6.50 -13.86 1.03
N ALA A 64 5.95 -12.66 0.97
CA ALA A 64 4.50 -12.40 0.96
C ALA A 64 3.77 -13.11 -0.20
N THR A 65 4.47 -13.45 -1.29
CA THR A 65 3.86 -14.21 -2.39
C THR A 65 3.59 -15.68 -2.02
N GLN A 66 4.31 -16.22 -1.02
CA GLN A 66 4.24 -17.61 -0.58
C GLN A 66 3.60 -17.78 0.80
N TRP A 67 3.81 -16.81 1.69
CA TRP A 67 3.28 -16.83 3.04
C TRP A 67 1.75 -16.77 3.06
N ARG A 68 1.16 -17.43 4.05
CA ARG A 68 -0.29 -17.38 4.28
C ARG A 68 -0.55 -17.25 5.78
N PRO A 69 -1.52 -16.41 6.18
CA PRO A 69 -1.96 -16.34 7.57
C PRO A 69 -2.70 -17.61 7.99
N GLU A 70 -2.69 -17.94 9.27
CA GLU A 70 -3.46 -19.05 9.83
C GLU A 70 -4.97 -18.82 9.68
N GLN A 71 -5.40 -17.58 9.76
CA GLN A 71 -6.80 -17.17 9.56
C GLN A 71 -6.84 -15.98 8.61
N PRO A 72 -7.87 -15.89 7.75
CA PRO A 72 -8.02 -14.73 6.85
C PRO A 72 -8.09 -13.43 7.65
N ALA A 73 -7.48 -12.38 7.10
CA ALA A 73 -7.50 -11.05 7.70
C ALA A 73 -8.77 -10.27 7.33
N ASP A 74 -9.14 -9.31 8.17
CA ASP A 74 -10.23 -8.37 7.89
C ASP A 74 -9.76 -7.28 6.91
N ALA A 75 -8.45 -7.00 6.92
CA ALA A 75 -7.85 -6.10 5.94
C ALA A 75 -6.39 -6.46 5.61
N VAL A 76 -5.99 -6.14 4.38
CA VAL A 76 -4.61 -6.26 3.89
C VAL A 76 -4.17 -4.91 3.34
N LEU A 77 -3.07 -4.38 3.85
CA LEU A 77 -2.35 -3.25 3.26
C LEU A 77 -1.16 -3.80 2.47
N LEU A 78 -1.14 -3.55 1.18
CA LEU A 78 -0.02 -3.87 0.30
C LEU A 78 0.62 -2.58 -0.20
N ASP A 79 1.72 -2.17 0.47
CA ASP A 79 2.60 -1.11 -0.03
C ASP A 79 3.67 -1.76 -0.91
N ALA A 80 3.32 -1.96 -2.18
CA ALA A 80 4.08 -2.84 -3.05
C ALA A 80 5.44 -2.26 -3.44
N PRO A 81 6.48 -3.10 -3.54
CA PRO A 81 7.75 -2.71 -4.14
C PRO A 81 7.52 -2.18 -5.55
N CYS A 82 8.12 -1.02 -5.86
CA CYS A 82 7.92 -0.31 -7.11
C CYS A 82 9.20 0.42 -7.54
N THR A 83 9.17 1.07 -8.70
CA THR A 83 10.29 1.89 -9.19
C THR A 83 10.51 3.16 -8.38
N ALA A 84 9.57 3.55 -7.54
CA ALA A 84 9.60 4.71 -6.65
C ALA A 84 9.73 6.06 -7.38
N THR A 85 9.33 6.15 -8.65
CA THR A 85 9.42 7.39 -9.46
C THR A 85 8.62 8.55 -8.87
N GLY A 86 7.63 8.28 -8.02
CA GLY A 86 6.89 9.30 -7.27
C GLY A 86 7.73 10.05 -6.24
N THR A 87 8.90 9.52 -5.86
CA THR A 87 9.79 10.12 -4.84
C THR A 87 10.95 10.92 -5.44
N ILE A 88 10.95 11.18 -6.73
CA ILE A 88 12.00 11.91 -7.47
C ILE A 88 12.33 13.25 -6.80
N ARG A 89 11.34 13.95 -6.25
CA ARG A 89 11.54 15.20 -5.52
C ARG A 89 12.57 15.07 -4.39
N ARG A 90 12.59 13.94 -3.70
CA ARG A 90 13.55 13.64 -2.61
C ARG A 90 14.75 12.82 -3.07
N HIS A 91 14.61 12.13 -4.20
CA HIS A 91 15.60 11.22 -4.76
C HIS A 91 15.80 11.52 -6.26
N PRO A 92 16.47 12.65 -6.62
CA PRO A 92 16.60 13.12 -8.01
C PRO A 92 17.46 12.20 -8.88
N ASP A 93 18.13 11.22 -8.32
CA ASP A 93 18.90 10.20 -9.03
C ASP A 93 18.05 9.09 -9.65
N ILE A 94 16.80 8.91 -9.19
CA ILE A 94 15.90 7.83 -9.65
C ILE A 94 15.77 7.79 -11.18
N PRO A 95 15.51 8.89 -11.92
CA PRO A 95 15.36 8.83 -13.39
C PRO A 95 16.60 8.35 -14.11
N ARG A 96 17.79 8.49 -13.49
CA ARG A 96 19.05 8.02 -14.05
C ARG A 96 19.35 6.56 -13.76
N ARG A 97 18.72 6.02 -12.72
CA ARG A 97 18.95 4.64 -12.23
C ARG A 97 17.87 3.66 -12.72
N ARG A 98 16.66 4.13 -13.02
CA ARG A 98 15.56 3.30 -13.45
C ARG A 98 15.54 3.12 -14.96
N ARG A 99 15.16 1.92 -15.38
CA ARG A 99 15.03 1.49 -16.77
C ARG A 99 13.67 0.85 -16.98
N GLU A 100 13.23 0.74 -18.20
CA GLU A 100 11.98 0.05 -18.56
C GLU A 100 11.90 -1.39 -18.02
N ALA A 101 13.03 -2.10 -18.01
CA ALA A 101 13.10 -3.44 -17.45
C ALA A 101 12.75 -3.49 -15.94
N ASP A 102 13.05 -2.42 -15.19
CA ASP A 102 12.72 -2.34 -13.76
C ASP A 102 11.20 -2.23 -13.55
N ILE A 103 10.51 -1.46 -14.42
CA ILE A 103 9.03 -1.38 -14.40
C ILE A 103 8.44 -2.77 -14.68
N LYS A 104 8.94 -3.46 -15.71
CA LYS A 104 8.46 -4.80 -16.06
C LYS A 104 8.66 -5.81 -14.94
N ASN A 105 9.80 -5.77 -14.26
CA ASN A 105 10.07 -6.65 -13.12
C ASN A 105 9.17 -6.31 -11.92
N ALA A 106 9.00 -5.02 -11.62
CA ALA A 106 8.16 -4.54 -10.53
C ALA A 106 6.69 -4.95 -10.76
N THR A 107 6.15 -4.72 -11.95
CA THR A 107 4.76 -5.08 -12.28
C THR A 107 4.49 -6.57 -12.17
N ALA A 108 5.42 -7.43 -12.62
CA ALA A 108 5.29 -8.87 -12.46
C ALA A 108 5.29 -9.33 -10.99
N LEU A 109 6.04 -8.65 -10.11
CA LEU A 109 6.02 -8.91 -8.67
C LEU A 109 4.71 -8.39 -8.06
N GLN A 110 4.27 -7.20 -8.44
CA GLN A 110 3.04 -6.58 -7.95
C GLN A 110 1.81 -7.44 -8.26
N ASP A 111 1.72 -8.04 -9.44
CA ASP A 111 0.64 -8.97 -9.80
C ASP A 111 0.58 -10.18 -8.86
N ARG A 112 1.75 -10.77 -8.53
CA ARG A 112 1.83 -11.90 -7.59
C ARG A 112 1.46 -11.49 -6.17
N LEU A 113 1.89 -10.31 -5.72
CA LEU A 113 1.57 -9.77 -4.41
C LEU A 113 0.08 -9.44 -4.28
N LEU A 114 -0.52 -8.82 -5.30
CA LEU A 114 -1.97 -8.56 -5.35
C LEU A 114 -2.77 -9.86 -5.28
N THR A 115 -2.39 -10.86 -6.06
CA THR A 115 -3.03 -12.19 -6.00
C THR A 115 -2.90 -12.81 -4.61
N ALA A 116 -1.74 -12.68 -3.97
CA ALA A 116 -1.52 -13.16 -2.62
C ALA A 116 -2.40 -12.42 -1.61
N ALA A 117 -2.49 -11.08 -1.69
CA ALA A 117 -3.34 -10.25 -0.83
C ALA A 117 -4.82 -10.66 -0.92
N VAL A 118 -5.34 -10.93 -2.13
CA VAL A 118 -6.72 -11.42 -2.33
C VAL A 118 -6.95 -12.74 -1.58
N ASN A 119 -5.95 -13.62 -1.56
CA ASN A 119 -6.08 -14.92 -0.88
C ASN A 119 -5.91 -14.85 0.64
N MET A 120 -5.40 -13.73 1.18
CA MET A 120 -5.18 -13.54 2.62
C MET A 120 -6.35 -12.84 3.32
N VAL A 121 -7.13 -12.06 2.59
CA VAL A 121 -8.26 -11.30 3.15
C VAL A 121 -9.54 -12.13 3.18
N ALA A 122 -10.38 -11.96 4.18
CA ALA A 122 -11.68 -12.63 4.30
C ALA A 122 -12.70 -12.07 3.27
N PRO A 123 -13.74 -12.83 2.89
CA PRO A 123 -14.86 -12.26 2.14
C PRO A 123 -15.45 -11.06 2.87
N GLY A 124 -15.74 -9.97 2.15
CA GLY A 124 -16.15 -8.68 2.70
C GLY A 124 -15.00 -7.83 3.25
N GLY A 125 -13.79 -8.37 3.37
CA GLY A 125 -12.62 -7.65 3.88
C GLY A 125 -12.00 -6.72 2.83
N THR A 126 -11.15 -5.82 3.30
CA THR A 126 -10.60 -4.70 2.52
C THR A 126 -9.15 -4.96 2.11
N ILE A 127 -8.79 -4.66 0.87
CA ILE A 127 -7.41 -4.61 0.41
C ILE A 127 -7.09 -3.18 0.00
N ILE A 128 -6.00 -2.62 0.55
CA ILE A 128 -5.40 -1.39 0.04
C ILE A 128 -4.15 -1.75 -0.74
N TYR A 129 -4.17 -1.48 -2.03
CA TYR A 129 -2.99 -1.54 -2.89
C TYR A 129 -2.39 -0.15 -3.02
N SER A 130 -1.08 -0.01 -2.84
CA SER A 130 -0.41 1.27 -2.99
C SER A 130 1.01 1.14 -3.53
N VAL A 131 1.44 2.19 -4.26
CA VAL A 131 2.81 2.34 -4.78
C VAL A 131 3.23 3.81 -4.76
N CYS A 132 4.49 4.08 -4.44
CA CYS A 132 5.09 5.41 -4.57
C CYS A 132 5.69 5.60 -5.98
N SER A 133 4.92 5.26 -7.02
CA SER A 133 5.32 5.36 -8.43
C SER A 133 4.40 6.29 -9.20
N LEU A 134 4.95 7.00 -10.19
CA LEU A 134 4.21 7.79 -11.17
C LEU A 134 3.79 6.95 -12.38
N GLU A 135 4.36 5.78 -12.56
CA GLU A 135 4.13 4.91 -13.70
C GLU A 135 2.71 4.32 -13.65
N PRO A 136 1.87 4.56 -14.68
CA PRO A 136 0.52 3.96 -14.76
C PRO A 136 0.56 2.43 -14.72
N GLU A 137 1.62 1.84 -15.26
CA GLU A 137 1.86 0.39 -15.29
C GLU A 137 1.92 -0.22 -13.88
N GLU A 138 2.49 0.51 -12.91
CA GLU A 138 2.60 0.07 -11.52
C GLU A 138 1.39 0.43 -10.67
N GLY A 139 0.55 1.33 -11.14
CA GLY A 139 -0.66 1.79 -10.46
C GLY A 139 -1.94 1.22 -11.06
N THR A 140 -2.64 2.07 -11.82
CA THR A 140 -3.97 1.77 -12.39
C THR A 140 -3.97 0.47 -13.18
N ALA A 141 -2.97 0.22 -14.04
CA ALA A 141 -2.91 -0.96 -14.87
C ALA A 141 -2.84 -2.28 -14.07
N ARG A 142 -2.31 -2.28 -12.82
CA ARG A 142 -2.31 -3.48 -11.97
C ARG A 142 -3.69 -3.77 -11.41
N VAL A 143 -4.40 -2.72 -10.99
CA VAL A 143 -5.79 -2.84 -10.50
C VAL A 143 -6.70 -3.32 -11.63
N ASP A 144 -6.60 -2.70 -12.80
CA ASP A 144 -7.40 -3.07 -13.97
C ASP A 144 -7.14 -4.53 -14.40
N ALA A 145 -5.87 -4.96 -14.40
CA ALA A 145 -5.50 -6.33 -14.73
C ALA A 145 -6.06 -7.33 -13.70
N LEU A 146 -6.02 -7.00 -12.41
CA LEU A 146 -6.61 -7.84 -11.36
C LEU A 146 -8.12 -7.98 -11.54
N LEU A 147 -8.83 -6.88 -11.76
CA LEU A 147 -10.28 -6.90 -11.99
C LEU A 147 -10.65 -7.67 -13.26
N ALA A 148 -9.90 -7.47 -14.34
CA ALA A 148 -10.11 -8.17 -15.61
C ALA A 148 -9.80 -9.67 -15.54
N SER A 149 -8.97 -10.12 -14.59
CA SER A 149 -8.65 -11.54 -14.40
C SER A 149 -9.80 -12.37 -13.82
N GLY A 150 -10.88 -11.72 -13.37
CA GLY A 150 -11.99 -12.38 -12.68
C GLY A 150 -11.68 -12.72 -11.22
N ALA A 151 -10.65 -12.09 -10.62
CA ALA A 151 -10.39 -12.21 -9.20
C ALA A 151 -11.64 -11.80 -8.40
N PRO A 152 -11.93 -12.46 -7.25
CA PRO A 152 -13.14 -12.20 -6.47
C PRO A 152 -13.01 -10.89 -5.65
N VAL A 153 -12.83 -9.78 -6.35
CA VAL A 153 -12.71 -8.45 -5.76
C VAL A 153 -13.45 -7.41 -6.60
N THR A 154 -13.90 -6.36 -5.94
CA THR A 154 -14.46 -5.16 -6.59
C THR A 154 -13.72 -3.92 -6.11
N LEU A 155 -13.61 -2.91 -6.97
CA LEU A 155 -13.10 -1.60 -6.58
C LEU A 155 -14.13 -0.94 -5.63
N ASP A 156 -13.66 -0.52 -4.45
CA ASP A 156 -14.41 0.33 -3.53
C ASP A 156 -13.92 1.79 -3.72
N PRO A 157 -14.72 2.65 -4.35
CA PRO A 157 -14.25 3.98 -4.71
C PRO A 157 -13.84 4.80 -3.49
N ILE A 158 -12.65 5.39 -3.56
CA ILE A 158 -12.19 6.40 -2.61
C ILE A 158 -12.89 7.71 -2.94
N SER A 159 -13.41 8.39 -1.92
CA SER A 159 -14.03 9.71 -2.04
C SER A 159 -13.21 10.79 -1.32
N ALA A 160 -13.55 12.05 -1.56
CA ALA A 160 -12.95 13.16 -0.81
C ALA A 160 -13.27 13.08 0.70
N ASP A 161 -14.42 12.51 1.06
CA ASP A 161 -14.88 12.37 2.44
C ASP A 161 -14.06 11.32 3.23
N ASP A 162 -13.42 10.37 2.54
CA ASP A 162 -12.50 9.42 3.17
C ASP A 162 -11.25 10.10 3.77
N TRP A 163 -11.02 11.38 3.41
CA TRP A 163 -9.80 12.07 3.79
C TRP A 163 -9.99 13.56 4.10
N PRO A 164 -10.80 13.91 5.09
CA PRO A 164 -11.14 15.29 5.41
C PRO A 164 -9.91 16.14 5.82
N GLU A 165 -8.84 15.50 6.30
CA GLU A 165 -7.62 16.21 6.72
C GLU A 165 -6.74 16.67 5.53
N LEU A 166 -7.02 16.19 4.32
CA LEU A 166 -6.33 16.65 3.11
C LEU A 166 -7.02 17.88 2.51
N ASP A 167 -7.09 18.92 3.33
CA ASP A 167 -7.69 20.21 2.98
C ASP A 167 -7.24 20.69 1.58
N GLY A 168 -8.20 20.79 0.66
CA GLY A 168 -8.00 21.22 -0.73
C GLY A 168 -7.26 20.22 -1.65
N LEU A 169 -6.71 19.11 -1.14
CA LEU A 169 -6.02 18.11 -1.97
C LEU A 169 -6.97 17.02 -2.47
N ALA A 170 -7.91 16.58 -1.65
CA ALA A 170 -8.75 15.44 -1.97
C ALA A 170 -9.43 15.53 -3.35
N PRO A 171 -10.02 16.67 -3.77
CA PRO A 171 -10.62 16.79 -5.09
C PRO A 171 -9.64 16.65 -6.25
N ALA A 172 -8.36 17.01 -6.05
CA ALA A 172 -7.33 16.89 -7.09
C ALA A 172 -6.64 15.53 -7.11
N ALA A 173 -6.65 14.81 -5.98
CA ALA A 173 -5.97 13.54 -5.81
C ALA A 173 -6.87 12.32 -6.02
N VAL A 174 -8.19 12.44 -5.84
CA VAL A 174 -9.14 11.38 -6.14
C VAL A 174 -9.45 11.37 -7.63
N THR A 175 -9.21 10.27 -8.29
CA THR A 175 -9.47 10.11 -9.73
C THR A 175 -10.96 9.85 -9.99
N PRO A 176 -11.45 10.11 -11.22
CA PRO A 176 -12.83 9.75 -11.58
C PRO A 176 -13.15 8.25 -11.44
N ALA A 177 -12.14 7.39 -11.48
CA ALA A 177 -12.28 5.95 -11.24
C ALA A 177 -12.37 5.58 -9.75
N GLY A 178 -12.27 6.54 -8.82
CA GLY A 178 -12.30 6.28 -7.39
C GLY A 178 -10.99 5.72 -6.83
N THR A 179 -9.87 5.98 -7.48
CA THR A 179 -8.53 5.69 -6.95
C THR A 179 -7.85 6.98 -6.47
N LEU A 180 -6.82 6.86 -5.65
CA LEU A 180 -6.02 8.00 -5.22
C LEU A 180 -4.77 8.13 -6.11
N ARG A 181 -4.51 9.34 -6.62
CA ARG A 181 -3.28 9.68 -7.34
C ARG A 181 -2.76 11.03 -6.84
N THR A 182 -1.67 11.04 -6.09
CA THR A 182 -0.95 12.27 -5.79
C THR A 182 0.16 12.52 -6.81
N LEU A 183 0.48 13.78 -7.04
CA LEU A 183 1.51 14.21 -7.97
C LEU A 183 2.46 15.22 -7.30
N PRO A 184 3.71 15.33 -7.74
CA PRO A 184 4.68 16.29 -7.19
C PRO A 184 4.24 17.76 -7.23
N CYS A 185 3.36 18.12 -8.15
CA CYS A 185 2.79 19.47 -8.27
C CYS A 185 1.66 19.76 -7.27
N HIS A 186 1.10 18.72 -6.64
CA HIS A 186 0.09 18.91 -5.61
C HIS A 186 0.72 19.60 -4.40
N TRP A 187 -0.04 20.55 -3.80
CA TRP A 187 0.44 21.40 -2.70
C TRP A 187 1.74 22.16 -3.02
N ALA A 188 1.93 22.60 -4.25
CA ALA A 188 3.12 23.34 -4.67
C ALA A 188 3.45 24.52 -3.71
N ALA A 189 2.43 25.25 -3.25
CA ALA A 189 2.58 26.34 -2.28
C ALA A 189 3.10 25.87 -0.90
N ARG A 190 3.02 24.57 -0.57
CA ARG A 190 3.52 23.95 0.66
C ARG A 190 4.80 23.14 0.42
N GLY A 191 5.47 23.32 -0.73
CA GLY A 191 6.70 22.62 -1.09
C GLY A 191 6.50 21.33 -1.89
N GLY A 192 5.28 21.07 -2.37
CA GLY A 192 4.93 19.86 -3.11
C GLY A 192 4.82 18.61 -2.24
N MET A 193 4.56 17.47 -2.86
CA MET A 193 4.48 16.18 -2.20
C MET A 193 5.00 15.05 -3.09
N ASP A 194 5.16 13.86 -2.55
CA ASP A 194 5.53 12.70 -3.36
C ASP A 194 4.36 12.25 -4.24
N GLY A 195 4.68 11.73 -5.41
CA GLY A 195 3.73 11.02 -6.25
C GLY A 195 3.39 9.67 -5.63
N PHE A 196 2.10 9.33 -5.60
CA PHE A 196 1.63 8.12 -4.97
C PHE A 196 0.35 7.64 -5.65
N PHE A 197 0.16 6.33 -5.69
CA PHE A 197 -1.10 5.72 -6.13
C PHE A 197 -1.65 4.83 -5.04
N ALA A 198 -2.97 4.84 -4.85
CA ALA A 198 -3.64 3.84 -4.03
C ALA A 198 -5.03 3.50 -4.58
N ALA A 199 -5.41 2.25 -4.40
CA ALA A 199 -6.75 1.73 -4.67
C ALA A 199 -7.26 0.94 -3.47
N ARG A 200 -8.56 1.03 -3.20
CA ARG A 200 -9.26 0.24 -2.20
C ARG A 200 -10.12 -0.80 -2.91
N LEU A 201 -9.97 -2.05 -2.52
CA LEU A 201 -10.70 -3.19 -3.08
C LEU A 201 -11.42 -3.92 -1.94
N ILE A 202 -12.58 -4.45 -2.24
CA ILE A 202 -13.32 -5.34 -1.32
C ILE A 202 -13.32 -6.74 -1.92
N ARG A 203 -13.03 -7.75 -1.10
CA ARG A 203 -13.17 -9.15 -1.49
C ARG A 203 -14.64 -9.55 -1.48
N ASN A 204 -15.11 -10.11 -2.59
CA ASN A 204 -16.47 -10.64 -2.74
C ASN A 204 -16.67 -11.95 -1.97
#